data_cdde08a1664ee52ae4f768a1fb642bf9
#
_entry.id   cdde08a1664ee52ae4f768a1fb642bf9
#
_cell.length_a   1.000
_cell.length_b   1.000
_cell.length_c   1.000
_cell.angle_alpha   90.00
_cell.angle_beta   90.00
_cell.angle_gamma   90.00
#
_symmetry.space_group_name_H-M   'P 1'
#
loop_
_entity.id
_entity.type
_entity.pdbx_description
1 polymer ?
#
loop_
_entity_poly.entity_id
_entity_poly.type
_entity_poly.pdbx_seq_one_letter_code
_entity_poly.pdbx_strand_id
1 'polypeptide(L)'
;MLSELSRGFLVQVKDRSEGTRGTKCYSYRRLAELKDDIYVLNQYHFVGIRTNGLIKAFFIELLGLKRAKYRWLYRKQFDFNAKPLIKKDRHMILKIIVEKQLSESRARFHHLNVMDYLEGKKWMYHPNKSRDLSFIKFCLESWAETGELIREKDSGWFKLGPKAIETIERMEREEQVHQDNVHQAKHIKYLTICLVVVGVVQAIATAYQAFKAL
;
A
#
# COMPACT_ATOMS: atom_id res chain seq x y z
N MET A 1 3.62 12.50 28.90
CA MET A 1 4.98 12.90 29.31
C MET A 1 5.12 12.51 30.78
N LEU A 2 5.99 11.56 31.10
CA LEU A 2 6.31 11.16 32.47
C LEU A 2 7.53 11.97 32.87
N SER A 3 7.37 12.91 33.79
CA SER A 3 8.51 13.54 34.46
C SER A 3 8.88 12.70 35.67
N GLU A 4 10.11 12.33 35.78
CA GLU A 4 10.64 11.64 36.94
C GLU A 4 10.71 12.63 38.09
N LEU A 5 9.86 12.40 39.09
CA LEU A 5 9.94 13.12 40.36
C LEU A 5 10.71 12.26 41.36
N SER A 6 11.53 12.89 42.21
CA SER A 6 12.41 12.21 43.19
C SER A 6 11.69 11.22 44.13
N ARG A 7 10.35 11.16 44.14
CA ARG A 7 9.53 10.30 45.00
C ARG A 7 8.37 9.55 44.32
N GLY A 8 8.28 9.58 42.97
CA GLY A 8 7.20 8.90 42.24
C GLY A 8 7.12 9.26 40.77
N PHE A 9 6.11 8.74 40.10
CA PHE A 9 5.84 9.04 38.70
C PHE A 9 4.58 9.90 38.56
N LEU A 10 4.63 10.85 37.65
CA LEU A 10 3.47 11.60 37.22
C LEU A 10 2.74 10.79 36.15
N VAL A 11 1.57 10.32 36.46
CA VAL A 11 0.77 9.46 35.57
C VAL A 11 -0.45 10.19 35.08
N GLN A 12 -0.66 10.21 33.77
CA GLN A 12 -1.91 10.69 33.21
C GLN A 12 -2.97 9.58 33.33
N VAL A 13 -3.94 9.81 34.19
CA VAL A 13 -5.05 8.88 34.42
C VAL A 13 -6.26 9.33 33.60
N LYS A 14 -6.85 8.40 32.85
CA LYS A 14 -8.14 8.59 32.21
C LYS A 14 -9.20 7.95 33.12
N ASP A 15 -9.99 8.77 33.78
CA ASP A 15 -11.13 8.25 34.52
C ASP A 15 -12.19 7.73 33.53
N ARG A 16 -12.59 6.46 33.74
CA ARG A 16 -13.58 5.81 32.88
C ARG A 16 -15.00 6.32 33.14
N SER A 17 -15.27 6.81 34.35
CA SER A 17 -16.60 7.25 34.77
C SER A 17 -16.93 8.65 34.27
N GLU A 18 -15.94 9.56 34.22
CA GLU A 18 -16.17 10.97 33.86
C GLU A 18 -15.61 11.40 32.53
N GLY A 19 -14.84 10.54 31.83
CA GLY A 19 -14.18 10.89 30.58
C GLY A 19 -13.07 11.95 30.70
N THR A 20 -12.82 12.44 31.92
CA THR A 20 -11.84 13.47 32.22
C THR A 20 -10.42 12.92 32.23
N ARG A 21 -9.47 13.66 31.66
CA ARG A 21 -8.05 13.35 31.72
C ARG A 21 -7.42 14.16 32.86
N GLY A 22 -7.07 13.47 33.94
CA GLY A 22 -6.36 14.07 35.06
C GLY A 22 -4.92 13.59 35.14
N THR A 23 -4.05 14.40 35.75
CA THR A 23 -2.67 14.01 36.05
C THR A 23 -2.56 13.73 37.54
N LYS A 24 -2.23 12.50 37.92
CA LYS A 24 -2.05 12.09 39.32
C LYS A 24 -0.62 11.64 39.56
N CYS A 25 -0.06 11.99 40.72
CA CYS A 25 1.24 11.51 41.16
C CYS A 25 1.06 10.24 41.98
N TYR A 26 1.76 9.17 41.60
CA TYR A 26 1.74 7.91 42.33
C TYR A 26 3.13 7.60 42.88
N SER A 27 3.20 7.24 44.18
CA SER A 27 4.43 6.73 44.77
C SER A 27 4.83 5.39 44.18
N TYR A 28 6.11 5.05 44.22
CA TYR A 28 6.62 3.75 43.77
C TYR A 28 5.95 2.57 44.47
N ARG A 29 5.64 2.71 45.76
CA ARG A 29 4.91 1.69 46.53
C ARG A 29 3.51 1.42 45.98
N ARG A 30 2.77 2.49 45.70
CA ARG A 30 1.41 2.36 45.12
C ARG A 30 1.43 1.77 43.71
N LEU A 31 2.44 2.06 42.90
CA LEU A 31 2.63 1.49 41.59
C LEU A 31 2.97 -0.01 41.65
N ALA A 32 3.69 -0.45 42.68
CA ALA A 32 4.00 -1.84 42.92
C ALA A 32 2.77 -2.67 43.33
N GLU A 33 1.82 -2.07 44.02
CA GLU A 33 0.53 -2.69 44.39
C GLU A 33 -0.38 -2.92 43.18
N LEU A 34 -0.28 -2.04 42.16
CA LEU A 34 -1.13 -2.04 40.96
C LEU A 34 -0.56 -2.91 39.81
N LYS A 35 0.25 -3.90 40.13
CA LYS A 35 1.10 -4.71 39.21
C LYS A 35 0.57 -4.93 37.79
N ASP A 36 -0.63 -5.45 37.65
CA ASP A 36 -1.16 -5.95 36.35
C ASP A 36 -2.13 -4.97 35.67
N ASP A 37 -2.60 -3.96 36.41
CA ASP A 37 -3.57 -2.97 35.90
C ASP A 37 -2.89 -1.72 35.30
N ILE A 38 -1.57 -1.68 35.31
CA ILE A 38 -0.80 -0.54 34.80
C ILE A 38 -0.39 -0.80 33.35
N TYR A 39 -0.85 0.07 32.46
CA TYR A 39 -0.37 0.14 31.09
C TYR A 39 0.67 1.27 30.96
N VAL A 40 1.90 0.91 30.65
CA VAL A 40 2.96 1.87 30.38
C VAL A 40 3.08 2.13 28.89
N LEU A 41 2.87 3.37 28.47
CA LEU A 41 3.10 3.80 27.11
C LEU A 41 4.49 4.41 26.98
N ASN A 42 5.41 3.60 26.52
CA ASN A 42 6.77 4.06 26.21
C ASN A 42 6.77 4.70 24.82
N GLN A 43 6.93 6.01 24.76
CA GLN A 43 6.94 6.77 23.52
C GLN A 43 8.35 7.29 23.20
N TYR A 44 8.81 7.04 21.98
CA TYR A 44 10.01 7.63 21.41
C TYR A 44 9.66 8.24 20.06
N HIS A 45 9.72 9.55 19.95
CA HIS A 45 9.16 10.31 18.82
C HIS A 45 7.68 9.93 18.60
N PHE A 46 7.33 9.39 17.40
CA PHE A 46 5.97 8.97 17.06
C PHE A 46 5.72 7.47 17.28
N VAL A 47 6.70 6.76 17.81
CA VAL A 47 6.61 5.30 18.03
C VAL A 47 6.33 5.02 19.50
N GLY A 48 5.14 4.47 19.75
CA GLY A 48 4.70 4.02 21.06
C GLY A 48 4.81 2.49 21.20
N ILE A 49 5.27 2.00 22.34
CA ILE A 49 5.16 0.60 22.76
C ILE A 49 4.32 0.58 24.02
N ARG A 50 3.13 -0.04 23.92
CA ARG A 50 2.26 -0.23 25.07
C ARG A 50 2.59 -1.57 25.72
N THR A 51 2.82 -1.57 27.03
CA THR A 51 3.12 -2.79 27.79
C THR A 51 2.32 -2.84 29.06
N ASN A 52 1.96 -4.06 29.45
CA ASN A 52 1.33 -4.31 30.74
C ASN A 52 2.44 -4.57 31.77
N GLY A 53 2.39 -3.83 32.86
CA GLY A 53 3.31 -3.96 33.98
C GLY A 53 4.64 -3.21 33.85
N LEU A 54 5.15 -2.79 35.00
CA LEU A 54 6.36 -1.96 35.12
C LEU A 54 7.63 -2.71 34.76
N ILE A 55 7.73 -4.01 35.08
CA ILE A 55 8.93 -4.82 34.80
C ILE A 55 9.17 -4.92 33.28
N LYS A 56 8.12 -5.22 32.51
CA LYS A 56 8.21 -5.28 31.06
C LYS A 56 8.60 -3.92 30.47
N ALA A 57 8.03 -2.84 31.00
CA ALA A 57 8.37 -1.48 30.59
C ALA A 57 9.84 -1.15 30.86
N PHE A 58 10.37 -1.55 32.00
CA PHE A 58 11.79 -1.39 32.35
C PHE A 58 12.73 -2.13 31.39
N PHE A 59 12.42 -3.40 31.09
CA PHE A 59 13.21 -4.17 30.12
C PHE A 59 13.19 -3.56 28.71
N ILE A 60 12.06 -3.04 28.26
CA ILE A 60 11.95 -2.35 26.97
C ILE A 60 12.85 -1.11 26.95
N GLU A 61 12.92 -0.38 28.04
CA GLU A 61 13.79 0.78 28.19
C GLU A 61 15.27 0.37 28.21
N LEU A 62 15.61 -0.59 29.06
CA LEU A 62 16.98 -1.09 29.23
C LEU A 62 17.57 -1.66 27.94
N LEU A 63 16.79 -2.44 27.19
CA LEU A 63 17.20 -3.04 25.92
C LEU A 63 17.14 -2.07 24.74
N GLY A 64 16.69 -0.84 24.95
CA GLY A 64 16.59 0.16 23.89
C GLY A 64 15.63 -0.22 22.74
N LEU A 65 14.68 -1.12 22.99
CA LEU A 65 13.77 -1.65 21.97
C LEU A 65 12.96 -0.55 21.28
N LYS A 66 12.66 0.54 21.96
CA LYS A 66 12.02 1.73 21.37
C LYS A 66 12.86 2.32 20.24
N ARG A 67 14.18 2.49 20.50
CA ARG A 67 15.10 3.04 19.50
C ARG A 67 15.30 2.09 18.32
N ALA A 68 15.38 0.79 18.61
CA ALA A 68 15.48 -0.24 17.55
C ALA A 68 14.22 -0.25 16.67
N LYS A 69 13.03 -0.25 17.27
CA LYS A 69 11.77 -0.16 16.54
C LYS A 69 11.65 1.12 15.71
N TYR A 70 12.04 2.26 16.27
CA TYR A 70 12.06 3.53 15.55
C TYR A 70 13.00 3.49 14.34
N ARG A 71 14.26 3.01 14.52
CA ARG A 71 15.23 2.88 13.43
C ARG A 71 14.71 1.95 12.32
N TRP A 72 14.08 0.85 12.70
CA TRP A 72 13.50 -0.09 11.73
C TRP A 72 12.34 0.53 10.94
N LEU A 73 11.42 1.24 11.61
CA LEU A 73 10.33 1.95 10.95
C LEU A 73 10.84 3.07 10.04
N TYR A 74 11.86 3.80 10.52
CA TYR A 74 12.50 4.86 9.74
C TYR A 74 13.17 4.30 8.47
N ARG A 75 13.90 3.19 8.56
CA ARG A 75 14.48 2.52 7.39
C ARG A 75 13.40 2.08 6.41
N LYS A 76 12.34 1.42 6.89
CA LYS A 76 11.21 1.04 6.04
C LYS A 76 10.53 2.23 5.34
N GLN A 77 10.43 3.36 6.03
CA GLN A 77 9.89 4.57 5.41
C GLN A 77 10.89 5.17 4.42
N PHE A 78 12.17 5.14 4.71
CA PHE A 78 13.22 5.61 3.81
C PHE A 78 13.24 4.78 2.51
N ASP A 79 13.21 3.45 2.60
CA ASP A 79 13.15 2.55 1.44
C ASP A 79 11.87 2.76 0.62
N PHE A 80 10.76 3.04 1.29
CA PHE A 80 9.51 3.39 0.63
C PHE A 80 9.61 4.75 -0.10
N ASN A 81 10.21 5.75 0.54
CA ASN A 81 10.37 7.09 -0.03
C ASN A 81 11.33 7.15 -1.23
N ALA A 82 12.24 6.17 -1.34
CA ALA A 82 13.14 6.03 -2.48
C ALA A 82 12.42 5.53 -3.76
N LYS A 83 11.23 4.96 -3.62
CA LYS A 83 10.43 4.45 -4.74
C LYS A 83 9.44 5.50 -5.21
N PRO A 84 9.20 5.62 -6.52
CA PRO A 84 8.09 6.45 -7.00
C PRO A 84 6.76 5.85 -6.53
N LEU A 85 5.85 6.67 -5.99
CA LEU A 85 4.58 6.22 -5.45
C LEU A 85 3.68 5.61 -6.52
N ILE A 86 3.41 6.34 -7.59
CA ILE A 86 2.44 5.90 -8.59
C ILE A 86 3.16 5.55 -9.89
N LYS A 87 3.28 4.25 -10.17
CA LYS A 87 3.62 3.69 -11.48
C LYS A 87 2.44 2.99 -12.15
N LYS A 88 1.25 3.07 -11.55
CA LYS A 88 0.08 2.32 -12.03
C LYS A 88 -0.63 3.11 -13.11
N ASP A 89 -0.99 2.41 -14.18
CA ASP A 89 -1.84 2.98 -15.21
C ASP A 89 -3.19 3.42 -14.63
N ARG A 90 -3.76 4.47 -15.23
CA ARG A 90 -5.08 4.99 -14.88
C ARG A 90 -6.12 3.87 -14.74
N HIS A 91 -6.09 2.91 -15.63
CA HIS A 91 -7.02 1.77 -15.63
C HIS A 91 -6.87 0.86 -14.40
N MET A 92 -5.63 0.57 -14.01
CA MET A 92 -5.35 -0.22 -12.81
C MET A 92 -5.83 0.48 -11.53
N ILE A 93 -5.76 1.80 -11.50
CA ILE A 93 -6.29 2.60 -10.39
C ILE A 93 -7.81 2.46 -10.31
N LEU A 94 -8.52 2.57 -11.43
CA LEU A 94 -9.98 2.40 -11.46
C LEU A 94 -10.39 0.99 -11.00
N LYS A 95 -9.70 -0.05 -11.47
CA LYS A 95 -9.93 -1.44 -11.05
C LYS A 95 -9.79 -1.60 -9.54
N ILE A 96 -8.70 -1.08 -8.93
CA ILE A 96 -8.49 -1.14 -7.48
C ILE A 96 -9.59 -0.40 -6.73
N ILE A 97 -10.05 0.76 -7.23
CA ILE A 97 -11.15 1.50 -6.62
C ILE A 97 -12.43 0.65 -6.62
N VAL A 98 -12.78 0.04 -7.75
CA VAL A 98 -14.00 -0.78 -7.88
C VAL A 98 -13.90 -2.00 -6.97
N GLU A 99 -12.80 -2.75 -7.00
CA GLU A 99 -12.57 -3.91 -6.13
C GLU A 99 -12.72 -3.55 -4.64
N LYS A 100 -12.14 -2.42 -4.23
CA LYS A 100 -12.23 -1.95 -2.85
C LYS A 100 -13.62 -1.51 -2.46
N GLN A 101 -14.32 -0.80 -3.34
CA GLN A 101 -15.69 -0.38 -3.08
C GLN A 101 -16.64 -1.58 -2.94
N LEU A 102 -16.48 -2.60 -3.79
CA LEU A 102 -17.26 -3.82 -3.71
C LEU A 102 -16.94 -4.63 -2.44
N SER A 103 -15.66 -4.75 -2.09
CA SER A 103 -15.23 -5.54 -0.91
C SER A 103 -15.59 -4.87 0.43
N GLU A 104 -15.50 -3.55 0.51
CA GLU A 104 -15.74 -2.81 1.75
C GLU A 104 -17.18 -2.31 1.89
N SER A 105 -18.04 -2.53 0.87
CA SER A 105 -19.44 -2.06 0.80
C SER A 105 -19.58 -0.56 1.14
N ARG A 106 -18.58 0.24 0.84
CA ARG A 106 -18.58 1.68 1.10
C ARG A 106 -19.34 2.39 -0.01
N ALA A 107 -20.29 3.24 0.38
CA ALA A 107 -21.08 3.98 -0.59
C ALA A 107 -20.30 5.11 -1.28
N ARG A 108 -19.20 5.59 -0.68
CA ARG A 108 -18.45 6.77 -1.16
C ARG A 108 -16.99 6.73 -0.75
N PHE A 109 -16.13 7.42 -1.51
CA PHE A 109 -14.69 7.54 -1.26
C PHE A 109 -14.16 8.91 -1.67
N HIS A 110 -12.99 9.25 -1.17
CA HIS A 110 -12.28 10.50 -1.44
C HIS A 110 -10.89 10.19 -2.00
N HIS A 111 -10.22 11.15 -2.64
CA HIS A 111 -8.89 10.96 -3.22
C HIS A 111 -7.85 10.45 -2.21
N LEU A 112 -7.98 10.81 -0.93
CA LEU A 112 -7.11 10.29 0.14
C LEU A 112 -7.31 8.78 0.37
N ASN A 113 -8.56 8.30 0.29
CA ASN A 113 -8.85 6.87 0.42
C ASN A 113 -8.21 6.08 -0.74
N VAL A 114 -8.24 6.65 -1.95
CA VAL A 114 -7.60 6.02 -3.12
C VAL A 114 -6.08 5.88 -2.91
N MET A 115 -5.43 6.91 -2.37
CA MET A 115 -4.01 6.80 -2.01
C MET A 115 -3.74 5.73 -0.95
N ASP A 116 -4.62 5.61 0.05
CA ASP A 116 -4.54 4.55 1.05
C ASP A 116 -4.72 3.14 0.45
N TYR A 117 -5.59 3.00 -0.57
CA TYR A 117 -5.78 1.73 -1.28
C TYR A 117 -4.57 1.34 -2.13
N LEU A 118 -3.91 2.31 -2.74
CA LEU A 118 -2.76 2.10 -3.62
C LEU A 118 -1.47 1.80 -2.86
N GLU A 119 -1.17 2.58 -1.84
CA GLU A 119 0.15 2.62 -1.20
C GLU A 119 0.11 2.39 0.33
N GLY A 120 -1.09 2.20 0.89
CA GLY A 120 -1.28 2.14 2.34
C GLY A 120 -0.93 3.49 2.98
N LYS A 121 -1.01 3.59 4.30
CA LYS A 121 -0.83 4.87 5.04
C LYS A 121 0.57 5.51 4.97
N LYS A 122 1.55 4.82 4.36
CA LYS A 122 2.95 5.31 4.28
C LYS A 122 3.13 6.47 3.32
N TRP A 123 2.25 6.62 2.33
CA TRP A 123 2.32 7.70 1.35
C TRP A 123 2.26 9.10 1.97
N MET A 124 1.62 9.25 3.14
CA MET A 124 1.53 10.55 3.83
C MET A 124 2.88 11.18 4.16
N TYR A 125 3.91 10.36 4.33
CA TYR A 125 5.29 10.80 4.62
C TYR A 125 6.19 10.80 3.39
N HIS A 126 5.64 10.56 2.21
CA HIS A 126 6.40 10.53 0.96
C HIS A 126 6.68 11.96 0.44
N PRO A 127 7.91 12.27 -0.06
CA PRO A 127 8.25 13.60 -0.55
C PRO A 127 7.38 14.05 -1.73
N ASN A 128 7.01 13.15 -2.63
CA ASN A 128 6.23 13.46 -3.83
C ASN A 128 4.70 13.38 -3.63
N LYS A 129 4.23 13.27 -2.39
CA LYS A 129 2.80 13.08 -2.07
C LYS A 129 1.86 14.10 -2.74
N SER A 130 2.27 15.35 -2.81
CA SER A 130 1.43 16.42 -3.38
C SER A 130 1.20 16.22 -4.88
N ARG A 131 2.25 15.85 -5.62
CA ARG A 131 2.16 15.55 -7.06
C ARG A 131 1.23 14.37 -7.31
N ASP A 132 1.40 13.31 -6.54
CA ASP A 132 0.65 12.07 -6.74
C ASP A 132 -0.81 12.23 -6.32
N LEU A 133 -1.09 13.01 -5.26
CA LEU A 133 -2.45 13.41 -4.90
C LEU A 133 -3.12 14.23 -6.01
N SER A 134 -2.41 15.17 -6.61
CA SER A 134 -2.94 15.96 -7.72
C SER A 134 -3.25 15.08 -8.92
N PHE A 135 -2.40 14.10 -9.22
CA PHE A 135 -2.64 13.13 -10.29
C PHE A 135 -3.89 12.29 -10.03
N ILE A 136 -4.04 11.74 -8.80
CA ILE A 136 -5.23 10.98 -8.43
C ILE A 136 -6.49 11.85 -8.53
N LYS A 137 -6.44 13.08 -8.02
CA LYS A 137 -7.56 14.01 -8.11
C LYS A 137 -7.97 14.26 -9.55
N PHE A 138 -7.00 14.51 -10.43
CA PHE A 138 -7.24 14.67 -11.86
C PHE A 138 -7.90 13.42 -12.48
N CYS A 139 -7.42 12.22 -12.15
CA CYS A 139 -8.03 10.98 -12.63
C CYS A 139 -9.50 10.84 -12.17
N LEU A 140 -9.77 11.13 -10.89
CA LEU A 140 -11.14 11.04 -10.34
C LEU A 140 -12.09 12.05 -11.00
N GLU A 141 -11.63 13.27 -11.22
CA GLU A 141 -12.41 14.30 -11.91
C GLU A 141 -12.70 13.89 -13.36
N SER A 142 -11.69 13.41 -14.08
CA SER A 142 -11.86 12.91 -15.44
C SER A 142 -12.85 11.75 -15.54
N TRP A 143 -12.82 10.80 -14.60
CA TRP A 143 -13.78 9.70 -14.56
C TRP A 143 -15.19 10.16 -14.15
N ALA A 144 -15.29 11.24 -13.38
CA ALA A 144 -16.59 11.83 -13.09
C ALA A 144 -17.20 12.50 -14.33
N GLU A 145 -16.38 13.08 -15.20
CA GLU A 145 -16.82 13.67 -16.47
C GLU A 145 -17.25 12.61 -17.48
N THR A 146 -16.55 11.48 -17.52
CA THR A 146 -16.86 10.38 -18.46
C THR A 146 -17.96 9.44 -17.95
N GLY A 147 -18.34 9.54 -16.67
CA GLY A 147 -19.47 8.83 -16.05
C GLY A 147 -19.13 7.49 -15.41
N GLU A 148 -17.83 7.14 -15.31
CA GLU A 148 -17.37 6.01 -14.48
C GLU A 148 -17.53 6.29 -13.00
N LEU A 149 -17.44 7.55 -12.61
CA LEU A 149 -17.68 7.99 -11.24
C LEU A 149 -18.78 9.05 -11.20
N ILE A 150 -19.41 9.20 -10.05
CA ILE A 150 -20.37 10.26 -9.76
C ILE A 150 -19.77 11.11 -8.67
N ARG A 151 -19.55 12.39 -8.96
CA ARG A 151 -19.09 13.36 -7.95
C ARG A 151 -20.27 13.85 -7.14
N GLU A 152 -20.17 13.82 -5.81
CA GLU A 152 -21.13 14.50 -4.93
C GLU A 152 -20.88 16.01 -4.94
N LYS A 153 -21.97 16.78 -5.09
CA LYS A 153 -21.88 18.23 -5.11
C LYS A 153 -21.23 18.74 -3.83
N ASP A 154 -20.28 19.65 -3.98
CA ASP A 154 -19.60 20.43 -2.91
C ASP A 154 -18.77 19.64 -1.87
N SER A 155 -18.59 18.33 -2.01
CA SER A 155 -17.98 17.52 -0.96
C SER A 155 -16.62 16.90 -1.30
N GLY A 156 -16.23 16.88 -2.57
CA GLY A 156 -15.03 16.18 -3.03
C GLY A 156 -15.07 14.65 -2.85
N TRP A 157 -16.26 14.10 -2.57
CA TRP A 157 -16.55 12.68 -2.50
C TRP A 157 -17.02 12.14 -3.84
N PHE A 158 -16.70 10.88 -4.09
CA PHE A 158 -17.04 10.16 -5.31
C PHE A 158 -17.76 8.85 -4.97
N LYS A 159 -18.64 8.43 -5.87
CA LYS A 159 -19.31 7.12 -5.89
C LYS A 159 -19.03 6.42 -7.21
N LEU A 160 -19.18 5.12 -7.25
CA LEU A 160 -19.11 4.39 -8.51
C LEU A 160 -20.28 4.80 -9.40
N GLY A 161 -19.97 5.13 -10.63
CA GLY A 161 -20.96 5.36 -11.69
C GLY A 161 -21.27 4.07 -12.44
N PRO A 162 -22.39 4.05 -13.18
CA PRO A 162 -22.82 2.84 -13.91
C PRO A 162 -21.83 2.40 -14.98
N LYS A 163 -21.05 3.32 -15.56
CA LYS A 163 -20.07 3.00 -16.59
C LYS A 163 -18.77 2.38 -16.06
N ALA A 164 -18.52 2.42 -14.73
CA ALA A 164 -17.27 1.92 -14.16
C ALA A 164 -17.05 0.44 -14.46
N ILE A 165 -18.10 -0.38 -14.31
CA ILE A 165 -18.03 -1.83 -14.54
C ILE A 165 -17.82 -2.11 -16.02
N GLU A 166 -18.61 -1.47 -16.90
CA GLU A 166 -18.48 -1.62 -18.34
C GLU A 166 -17.08 -1.26 -18.84
N THR A 167 -16.52 -0.17 -18.31
CA THR A 167 -15.16 0.27 -18.66
C THR A 167 -14.12 -0.78 -18.24
N ILE A 168 -14.25 -1.37 -17.05
CA ILE A 168 -13.33 -2.42 -16.58
C ILE A 168 -13.46 -3.68 -17.44
N GLU A 169 -14.66 -4.15 -17.71
CA GLU A 169 -14.89 -5.33 -18.57
C GLU A 169 -14.33 -5.14 -19.98
N ARG A 170 -14.48 -3.95 -20.54
CA ARG A 170 -13.87 -3.62 -21.84
C ARG A 170 -12.36 -3.71 -21.79
N MET A 171 -11.72 -3.14 -20.74
CA MET A 171 -10.27 -3.15 -20.58
C MET A 171 -9.73 -4.56 -20.36
N GLU A 172 -10.41 -5.37 -19.55
CA GLU A 172 -10.01 -6.77 -19.32
C GLU A 172 -10.08 -7.57 -20.64
N ARG A 173 -11.08 -7.31 -21.46
CA ARG A 173 -11.16 -7.90 -22.78
C ARG A 173 -10.02 -7.45 -23.70
N GLU A 174 -9.70 -6.16 -23.72
CA GLU A 174 -8.60 -5.62 -24.52
C GLU A 174 -7.24 -6.19 -24.06
N GLU A 175 -7.05 -6.34 -22.75
CA GLU A 175 -5.85 -6.97 -22.20
C GLU A 175 -5.75 -8.44 -22.55
N GLN A 176 -6.86 -9.20 -22.50
CA GLN A 176 -6.89 -10.60 -22.95
C GLN A 176 -6.54 -10.73 -24.42
N VAL A 177 -7.17 -9.93 -25.29
CA VAL A 177 -6.85 -9.91 -26.73
C VAL A 177 -5.38 -9.55 -26.96
N HIS A 178 -4.85 -8.59 -26.21
CA HIS A 178 -3.42 -8.26 -26.32
C HIS A 178 -2.51 -9.43 -25.90
N GLN A 179 -2.82 -10.12 -24.80
CA GLN A 179 -2.08 -11.28 -24.33
C GLN A 179 -2.15 -12.44 -25.35
N ASP A 180 -3.33 -12.70 -25.91
CA ASP A 180 -3.53 -13.72 -26.95
C ASP A 180 -2.70 -13.40 -28.20
N ASN A 181 -2.70 -12.14 -28.63
CA ASN A 181 -1.89 -11.69 -29.77
C ASN A 181 -0.38 -11.87 -29.52
N VAL A 182 0.09 -11.57 -28.29
CA VAL A 182 1.50 -11.79 -27.90
C VAL A 182 1.84 -13.29 -27.92
N HIS A 183 0.93 -14.13 -27.41
CA HIS A 183 1.09 -15.59 -27.48
C HIS A 183 1.16 -16.10 -28.92
N GLN A 184 0.22 -15.68 -29.77
CA GLN A 184 0.21 -16.02 -31.19
C GLN A 184 1.50 -15.58 -31.90
N ALA A 185 1.96 -14.34 -31.64
CA ALA A 185 3.20 -13.83 -32.21
C ALA A 185 4.43 -14.70 -31.82
N LYS A 186 4.47 -15.18 -30.59
CA LYS A 186 5.52 -16.12 -30.15
C LYS A 186 5.43 -17.43 -30.89
N HIS A 187 4.26 -18.01 -31.06
CA HIS A 187 4.06 -19.25 -31.81
C HIS A 187 4.46 -19.09 -33.28
N ILE A 188 4.06 -18.01 -33.94
CA ILE A 188 4.46 -17.71 -35.32
C ILE A 188 5.97 -17.58 -35.41
N LYS A 189 6.64 -16.91 -34.47
CA LYS A 189 8.09 -16.82 -34.44
C LYS A 189 8.76 -18.22 -34.38
N TYR A 190 8.28 -19.12 -33.53
CA TYR A 190 8.83 -20.48 -33.42
C TYR A 190 8.60 -21.29 -34.72
N LEU A 191 7.40 -21.21 -35.29
CA LEU A 191 7.10 -21.87 -36.57
C LEU A 191 7.99 -21.36 -37.71
N THR A 192 8.22 -20.04 -37.74
CA THR A 192 9.11 -19.43 -38.74
C THR A 192 10.56 -19.96 -38.61
N ILE A 193 11.04 -20.06 -37.36
CA ILE A 193 12.38 -20.63 -37.09
C ILE A 193 12.45 -22.09 -37.56
N CYS A 194 11.44 -22.92 -37.26
CA CYS A 194 11.38 -24.31 -37.70
C CYS A 194 11.38 -24.40 -39.22
N LEU A 195 10.59 -23.60 -39.93
CA LEU A 195 10.55 -23.55 -41.38
C LEU A 195 11.90 -23.19 -42.00
N VAL A 196 12.59 -22.20 -41.43
CA VAL A 196 13.93 -21.79 -41.86
C VAL A 196 14.92 -22.98 -41.69
N VAL A 197 14.88 -23.63 -40.54
CA VAL A 197 15.76 -24.80 -40.31
C VAL A 197 15.49 -25.94 -41.32
N VAL A 198 14.21 -26.25 -41.55
CA VAL A 198 13.83 -27.27 -42.55
C VAL A 198 14.28 -26.86 -43.95
N GLY A 199 14.09 -25.60 -44.33
CA GLY A 199 14.55 -25.05 -45.61
C GLY A 199 16.07 -25.17 -45.80
N VAL A 200 16.84 -24.86 -44.77
CA VAL A 200 18.31 -25.02 -44.81
C VAL A 200 18.71 -26.51 -44.97
N VAL A 201 18.08 -27.40 -44.22
CA VAL A 201 18.35 -28.84 -44.33
C VAL A 201 18.03 -29.35 -45.73
N GLN A 202 16.89 -28.96 -46.32
CA GLN A 202 16.54 -29.32 -47.70
C GLN A 202 17.52 -28.77 -48.71
N ALA A 203 17.95 -27.52 -48.60
CA ALA A 203 18.95 -26.91 -49.48
C ALA A 203 20.29 -27.68 -49.46
N ILE A 204 20.76 -28.06 -48.25
CA ILE A 204 21.98 -28.84 -48.08
C ILE A 204 21.82 -30.25 -48.73
N ALA A 205 20.68 -30.93 -48.50
CA ALA A 205 20.42 -32.24 -49.07
C ALA A 205 20.39 -32.18 -50.61
N THR A 206 19.76 -31.18 -51.19
CA THR A 206 19.69 -30.98 -52.64
C THR A 206 21.07 -30.68 -53.22
N ALA A 207 21.88 -29.84 -52.57
CA ALA A 207 23.25 -29.55 -52.99
C ALA A 207 24.13 -30.80 -52.94
N TYR A 208 24.00 -31.64 -51.92
CA TYR A 208 24.71 -32.91 -51.80
C TYR A 208 24.33 -33.90 -52.91
N GLN A 209 23.05 -34.03 -53.24
CA GLN A 209 22.58 -34.86 -54.32
C GLN A 209 23.11 -34.40 -55.69
N ALA A 210 23.12 -33.11 -55.97
CA ALA A 210 23.67 -32.56 -57.19
C ALA A 210 25.18 -32.80 -57.31
N PHE A 211 25.92 -32.73 -56.21
CA PHE A 211 27.36 -33.01 -56.21
C PHE A 211 27.70 -34.51 -56.44
N LYS A 212 26.81 -35.41 -56.03
CA LYS A 212 26.97 -36.87 -56.22
C LYS A 212 26.59 -37.30 -57.60
N ALA A 213 25.82 -36.52 -58.36
CA ALA A 213 25.39 -36.82 -59.74
C ALA A 213 26.34 -36.28 -60.80
N LEU A 214 27.38 -35.53 -60.44
CA LEU A 214 28.49 -35.06 -61.25
C LEU A 214 29.68 -36.00 -61.13
#